data_d6506b17a5849ee859eaf06b5615781e
#
_entry.id   d6506b17a5849ee859eaf06b5615781e
#
_cell.length_a   1.000
_cell.length_b   1.000
_cell.length_c   1.000
_cell.angle_alpha   90.00
_cell.angle_beta   90.00
_cell.angle_gamma   90.00
#
_symmetry.space_group_name_H-M   'P 1'
#
loop_
_entity.id
_entity.type
_entity.pdbx_description
1 polymer ?
#
loop_
_entity_poly.entity_id
_entity_poly.type
_entity_poly.pdbx_seq_one_letter_code
_entity_poly.pdbx_strand_id
1 'polypeptide(L)'
;MKFTKMQGIGNDYVYVNCFEEHVEDPARVAQLVSERHFGIGSDGLILICPSEVADCRMRMFNEDGSEGSMCGNGIRCVGKYAYDHGIVDKPQISVETLGGIKYLDMRIEGGKVKTVKVDMGIPQLTSELPEKIQVDGKKLEFTGIDVGNPHAVYYVDDVDSLDLEKIGPAFEMHERFPDRVNSEFIRVIDRRHLQMRV
;
A
#
# COMPACT_ATOMS: atom_id res chain seq x y z
N MET A 1 -11.61 16.45 -14.34
CA MET A 1 -10.56 15.48 -13.95
C MET A 1 -10.89 14.13 -14.58
N LYS A 2 -10.02 13.63 -15.44
CA LYS A 2 -10.09 12.27 -15.96
C LYS A 2 -9.43 11.34 -14.97
N PHE A 3 -9.97 10.16 -14.79
CA PHE A 3 -9.42 9.17 -13.87
C PHE A 3 -9.61 7.74 -14.39
N THR A 4 -8.85 6.83 -13.84
CA THR A 4 -9.03 5.38 -14.04
C THR A 4 -9.13 4.71 -12.66
N LYS A 5 -10.13 3.86 -12.46
CA LYS A 5 -10.22 3.06 -11.25
C LYS A 5 -9.53 1.71 -11.46
N MET A 6 -8.59 1.37 -10.59
CA MET A 6 -7.84 0.11 -10.64
C MET A 6 -7.74 -0.49 -9.25
N GLN A 7 -7.46 -1.78 -9.19
CA GLN A 7 -7.26 -2.49 -7.93
C GLN A 7 -6.07 -3.46 -8.02
N GLY A 8 -5.37 -3.63 -6.92
CA GLY A 8 -4.34 -4.64 -6.73
C GLY A 8 -4.66 -5.50 -5.50
N ILE A 9 -5.09 -6.75 -5.72
CA ILE A 9 -5.49 -7.70 -4.66
C ILE A 9 -6.59 -7.10 -3.73
N GLY A 10 -7.64 -6.51 -4.34
CA GLY A 10 -8.76 -5.93 -3.61
C GLY A 10 -8.56 -4.50 -3.10
N ASN A 11 -7.32 -4.03 -2.97
CA ASN A 11 -7.02 -2.66 -2.58
C ASN A 11 -7.21 -1.73 -3.79
N ASP A 12 -8.26 -0.92 -3.79
CA ASP A 12 -8.74 -0.16 -4.94
C ASP A 12 -8.51 1.36 -4.79
N TYR A 13 -7.95 1.97 -5.84
CA TYR A 13 -7.66 3.40 -5.88
C TYR A 13 -8.23 4.06 -7.13
N VAL A 14 -8.47 5.36 -7.02
CA VAL A 14 -8.67 6.25 -8.16
C VAL A 14 -7.30 6.73 -8.62
N TYR A 15 -6.97 6.55 -9.90
CA TYR A 15 -5.69 6.95 -10.50
C TYR A 15 -5.89 8.14 -11.41
N VAL A 16 -5.07 9.19 -11.27
CA VAL A 16 -5.05 10.37 -12.10
C VAL A 16 -3.70 10.52 -12.78
N ASN A 17 -3.71 10.68 -14.10
CA ASN A 17 -2.52 10.94 -14.90
C ASN A 17 -2.17 12.43 -14.86
N CYS A 18 -1.22 12.80 -14.02
CA CYS A 18 -0.77 14.19 -13.88
C CYS A 18 0.24 14.65 -14.96
N PHE A 19 0.50 13.84 -15.98
CA PHE A 19 1.11 14.32 -17.22
C PHE A 19 0.09 15.10 -18.09
N GLU A 20 -1.22 14.88 -17.87
CA GLU A 20 -2.31 15.51 -18.61
C GLU A 20 -3.25 16.32 -17.72
N GLU A 21 -3.40 15.97 -16.46
CA GLU A 21 -4.34 16.55 -15.52
C GLU A 21 -3.60 17.26 -14.37
N HIS A 22 -4.22 18.30 -13.83
CA HIS A 22 -3.76 18.97 -12.61
C HIS A 22 -4.75 18.78 -11.46
N VAL A 23 -4.24 18.44 -10.28
CA VAL A 23 -5.04 18.26 -9.05
C VAL A 23 -4.52 19.25 -8.00
N GLU A 24 -5.28 20.31 -7.73
CA GLU A 24 -4.84 21.40 -6.83
C GLU A 24 -4.75 20.97 -5.37
N ASP A 25 -5.76 20.27 -4.87
CA ASP A 25 -5.82 19.77 -3.46
C ASP A 25 -6.04 18.26 -3.45
N PRO A 26 -4.96 17.46 -3.61
CA PRO A 26 -5.07 16.01 -3.65
C PRO A 26 -5.66 15.40 -2.39
N ALA A 27 -5.38 15.96 -1.22
CA ALA A 27 -5.89 15.47 0.07
C ALA A 27 -7.43 15.59 0.11
N ARG A 28 -7.95 16.74 -0.27
CA ARG A 28 -9.41 16.97 -0.33
C ARG A 28 -10.07 16.14 -1.43
N VAL A 29 -9.42 16.01 -2.59
CA VAL A 29 -9.93 15.19 -3.69
C VAL A 29 -9.96 13.72 -3.26
N ALA A 30 -8.94 13.21 -2.57
CA ALA A 30 -8.93 11.85 -2.05
C ALA A 30 -10.15 11.56 -1.15
N GLN A 31 -10.44 12.44 -0.19
CA GLN A 31 -11.62 12.32 0.67
C GLN A 31 -12.92 12.24 -0.12
N LEU A 32 -13.08 13.11 -1.13
CA LEU A 32 -14.30 13.18 -1.93
C LEU A 32 -14.49 11.96 -2.85
N VAL A 33 -13.42 11.53 -3.53
CA VAL A 33 -13.52 10.42 -4.49
C VAL A 33 -13.59 9.06 -3.80
N SER A 34 -13.04 8.95 -2.59
CA SER A 34 -13.02 7.69 -1.83
C SER A 34 -14.37 7.35 -1.20
N GLU A 35 -15.21 8.34 -0.95
CA GLU A 35 -16.54 8.11 -0.39
C GLU A 35 -17.32 7.15 -1.31
N ARG A 36 -17.80 6.02 -0.74
CA ARG A 36 -18.35 4.90 -1.54
C ARG A 36 -19.78 5.11 -2.01
N HIS A 37 -20.53 6.02 -1.38
CA HIS A 37 -21.94 6.26 -1.72
C HIS A 37 -22.14 7.49 -2.61
N PHE A 38 -21.36 8.57 -2.38
CA PHE A 38 -21.51 9.83 -3.10
C PHE A 38 -20.30 10.21 -3.95
N GLY A 39 -19.17 9.51 -3.77
CA GLY A 39 -17.96 9.63 -4.57
C GLY A 39 -17.85 8.53 -5.63
N ILE A 40 -16.62 8.19 -5.99
CA ILE A 40 -16.29 7.07 -6.88
C ILE A 40 -16.24 5.76 -6.06
N GLY A 41 -15.87 5.88 -4.79
CA GLY A 41 -15.64 4.78 -3.87
C GLY A 41 -14.27 4.13 -4.11
N SER A 42 -13.35 4.26 -3.14
CA SER A 42 -12.01 3.67 -3.22
C SER A 42 -11.32 3.74 -1.86
N ASP A 43 -10.18 3.07 -1.72
CA ASP A 43 -9.32 3.17 -0.55
C ASP A 43 -8.46 4.45 -0.58
N GLY A 44 -8.52 5.22 -1.68
CA GLY A 44 -7.82 6.49 -1.81
C GLY A 44 -7.59 6.93 -3.25
N LEU A 45 -6.67 7.89 -3.39
CA LEU A 45 -6.29 8.52 -4.65
C LEU A 45 -4.80 8.29 -4.92
N ILE A 46 -4.44 7.90 -6.13
CA ILE A 46 -3.05 7.85 -6.59
C ILE A 46 -2.86 8.78 -7.78
N LEU A 47 -1.87 9.67 -7.66
CA LEU A 47 -1.44 10.55 -8.74
C LEU A 47 -0.19 9.96 -9.39
N ILE A 48 -0.21 9.84 -10.72
CA ILE A 48 0.93 9.44 -11.55
C ILE A 48 1.51 10.72 -12.15
N CYS A 49 2.63 11.18 -11.59
CA CYS A 49 3.22 12.48 -11.89
C CYS A 49 4.54 12.34 -12.67
N PRO A 50 4.98 13.40 -13.38
CA PRO A 50 6.37 13.51 -13.83
C PRO A 50 7.35 13.44 -12.67
N SER A 51 8.57 12.95 -12.93
CA SER A 51 9.69 12.90 -11.99
C SER A 51 10.97 13.39 -12.67
N GLU A 52 11.85 14.04 -11.91
CA GLU A 52 13.18 14.43 -12.38
C GLU A 52 14.26 13.36 -12.11
N VAL A 53 13.92 12.36 -11.28
CA VAL A 53 14.86 11.34 -10.78
C VAL A 53 14.46 9.91 -11.10
N ALA A 54 13.25 9.71 -11.66
CA ALA A 54 12.71 8.41 -12.01
C ALA A 54 11.86 8.51 -13.30
N ASP A 55 11.38 7.37 -13.80
CA ASP A 55 10.52 7.35 -15.01
C ASP A 55 9.15 8.01 -14.77
N CYS A 56 8.65 7.91 -13.55
CA CYS A 56 7.47 8.65 -13.07
C CYS A 56 7.49 8.73 -11.53
N ARG A 57 6.57 9.52 -10.97
CA ARG A 57 6.38 9.65 -9.53
C ARG A 57 4.98 9.20 -9.15
N MET A 58 4.87 8.39 -8.10
CA MET A 58 3.62 8.05 -7.44
C MET A 58 3.45 8.90 -6.19
N ARG A 59 2.32 9.61 -6.11
CA ARG A 59 1.82 10.19 -4.87
C ARG A 59 0.53 9.48 -4.51
N MET A 60 0.41 8.97 -3.30
CA MET A 60 -0.80 8.30 -2.86
C MET A 60 -1.41 9.00 -1.65
N PHE A 61 -2.72 9.07 -1.64
CA PHE A 61 -3.51 9.66 -0.57
C PHE A 61 -4.55 8.64 -0.11
N ASN A 62 -4.62 8.42 1.19
CA ASN A 62 -5.63 7.57 1.81
C ASN A 62 -7.01 8.24 1.74
N GLU A 63 -8.06 7.48 2.06
CA GLU A 63 -9.44 8.00 2.08
C GLU A 63 -9.65 9.16 3.07
N ASP A 64 -8.83 9.27 4.12
CA ASP A 64 -8.84 10.38 5.09
C ASP A 64 -8.10 11.63 4.59
N GLY A 65 -7.47 11.56 3.41
CA GLY A 65 -6.68 12.63 2.79
C GLY A 65 -5.21 12.65 3.21
N SER A 66 -4.76 11.79 4.11
CA SER A 66 -3.34 11.69 4.48
C SER A 66 -2.51 11.17 3.30
N GLU A 67 -1.32 11.75 3.08
CA GLU A 67 -0.40 11.26 2.05
C GLU A 67 0.45 10.11 2.61
N GLY A 68 0.34 8.93 2.01
CA GLY A 68 1.09 7.75 2.39
C GLY A 68 2.46 7.68 1.70
N SER A 69 3.43 7.06 2.37
CA SER A 69 4.80 6.95 1.86
C SER A 69 4.92 6.02 0.65
N MET A 70 4.19 4.91 0.66
CA MET A 70 4.23 3.89 -0.40
C MET A 70 3.06 2.91 -0.24
N CYS A 71 2.58 2.35 -1.36
CA CYS A 71 1.62 1.27 -1.41
C CYS A 71 2.06 0.21 -2.43
N GLY A 72 2.46 -0.98 -1.95
CA GLY A 72 2.91 -2.09 -2.80
C GLY A 72 1.85 -2.59 -3.77
N ASN A 73 0.56 -2.50 -3.40
CA ASN A 73 -0.56 -2.83 -4.28
C ASN A 73 -0.75 -1.76 -5.35
N GLY A 74 -0.78 -0.50 -4.93
CA GLY A 74 -1.01 0.65 -5.80
C GLY A 74 0.10 0.84 -6.84
N ILE A 75 1.36 0.68 -6.46
CA ILE A 75 2.49 0.90 -7.38
C ILE A 75 2.51 -0.10 -8.54
N ARG A 76 1.97 -1.32 -8.37
CA ARG A 76 1.82 -2.27 -9.49
C ARG A 76 0.82 -1.76 -10.52
N CYS A 77 -0.25 -1.11 -10.06
CA CYS A 77 -1.20 -0.46 -10.94
C CYS A 77 -0.58 0.76 -11.64
N VAL A 78 0.28 1.54 -10.95
CA VAL A 78 1.04 2.64 -11.56
C VAL A 78 1.91 2.13 -12.71
N GLY A 79 2.69 1.06 -12.49
CA GLY A 79 3.51 0.46 -13.54
C GLY A 79 2.69 0.00 -14.75
N LYS A 80 1.57 -0.70 -14.46
CA LYS A 80 0.65 -1.12 -15.53
C LYS A 80 0.05 0.08 -16.27
N TYR A 81 -0.41 1.10 -15.55
CA TYR A 81 -0.97 2.31 -16.17
C TYR A 81 0.06 3.02 -17.04
N ALA A 82 1.24 3.25 -16.50
CA ALA A 82 2.30 3.98 -17.17
C ALA A 82 2.69 3.33 -18.52
N TYR A 83 2.81 2.01 -18.56
CA TYR A 83 3.10 1.29 -19.79
C TYR A 83 1.89 1.24 -20.74
N ASP A 84 0.71 0.85 -20.24
CA ASP A 84 -0.47 0.64 -21.04
C ASP A 84 -1.00 1.94 -21.70
N HIS A 85 -0.67 3.10 -21.12
CA HIS A 85 -1.03 4.44 -21.60
C HIS A 85 0.13 5.21 -22.27
N GLY A 86 1.30 4.56 -22.45
CA GLY A 86 2.42 5.15 -23.19
C GLY A 86 3.19 6.26 -22.47
N ILE A 87 3.08 6.35 -21.14
CA ILE A 87 3.97 7.21 -20.32
C ILE A 87 5.40 6.65 -20.36
N VAL A 88 5.52 5.33 -20.36
CA VAL A 88 6.79 4.60 -20.54
C VAL A 88 6.64 3.55 -21.63
N ASP A 89 7.77 3.17 -22.29
CA ASP A 89 7.81 2.22 -23.41
C ASP A 89 8.71 0.99 -23.14
N LYS A 90 9.21 0.84 -21.90
CA LYS A 90 10.12 -0.22 -21.47
C LYS A 90 9.54 -1.07 -20.34
N PRO A 91 9.90 -2.36 -20.24
CA PRO A 91 9.35 -3.27 -19.23
C PRO A 91 9.92 -3.03 -17.82
N GLN A 92 11.07 -2.40 -17.70
CA GLN A 92 11.71 -2.09 -16.42
C GLN A 92 11.71 -0.60 -16.19
N ILE A 93 11.07 -0.16 -15.11
CA ILE A 93 10.93 1.25 -14.78
C ILE A 93 11.27 1.53 -13.33
N SER A 94 11.61 2.76 -13.06
CA SER A 94 11.74 3.32 -11.72
C SER A 94 10.56 4.22 -11.40
N VAL A 95 10.09 4.17 -10.16
CA VAL A 95 9.00 5.02 -9.66
C VAL A 95 9.45 5.72 -8.40
N GLU A 96 9.44 7.04 -8.44
CA GLU A 96 9.68 7.87 -7.25
C GLU A 96 8.48 7.80 -6.32
N THR A 97 8.72 7.56 -5.02
CA THR A 97 7.71 7.59 -3.96
C THR A 97 8.26 8.35 -2.75
N LEU A 98 7.42 8.70 -1.78
CA LEU A 98 7.92 9.23 -0.50
C LEU A 98 8.75 8.21 0.27
N GLY A 99 8.54 6.90 0.05
CA GLY A 99 9.35 5.80 0.58
C GLY A 99 10.58 5.46 -0.27
N GLY A 100 11.07 6.42 -1.10
CA GLY A 100 12.22 6.25 -1.99
C GLY A 100 11.86 5.71 -3.37
N ILE A 101 12.89 5.53 -4.21
CA ILE A 101 12.72 5.00 -5.57
C ILE A 101 12.48 3.50 -5.51
N LYS A 102 11.44 3.03 -6.21
CA LYS A 102 11.11 1.62 -6.36
C LYS A 102 11.32 1.20 -7.82
N TYR A 103 11.82 -0.02 -8.01
CA TYR A 103 12.06 -0.59 -9.32
C TYR A 103 11.00 -1.65 -9.63
N LEU A 104 10.40 -1.52 -10.82
CA LEU A 104 9.35 -2.41 -11.29
C LEU A 104 9.84 -3.18 -12.51
N ASP A 105 9.53 -4.48 -12.54
CA ASP A 105 9.76 -5.36 -13.69
C ASP A 105 8.40 -5.89 -14.17
N MET A 106 8.01 -5.49 -15.39
CA MET A 106 6.69 -5.72 -15.96
C MET A 106 6.74 -6.82 -17.00
N ARG A 107 5.90 -7.85 -16.85
CA ARG A 107 5.66 -8.84 -17.88
C ARG A 107 4.61 -8.34 -18.85
N ILE A 108 4.99 -8.21 -20.11
CA ILE A 108 4.15 -7.67 -21.18
C ILE A 108 3.73 -8.81 -22.12
N GLU A 109 2.44 -8.88 -22.41
CA GLU A 109 1.88 -9.83 -23.38
C GLU A 109 0.81 -9.12 -24.21
N GLY A 110 0.91 -9.25 -25.55
CA GLY A 110 -0.03 -8.60 -26.46
C GLY A 110 -0.06 -7.06 -26.33
N GLY A 111 1.10 -6.44 -26.00
CA GLY A 111 1.21 -4.99 -25.83
C GLY A 111 0.58 -4.43 -24.54
N LYS A 112 0.27 -5.31 -23.59
CA LYS A 112 -0.32 -4.92 -22.28
C LYS A 112 0.40 -5.60 -21.12
N VAL A 113 0.53 -4.90 -20.01
CA VAL A 113 1.11 -5.45 -18.78
C VAL A 113 0.17 -6.47 -18.16
N LYS A 114 0.69 -7.67 -17.88
CA LYS A 114 -0.02 -8.78 -17.22
C LYS A 114 0.33 -8.90 -15.75
N THR A 115 1.61 -8.80 -15.41
CA THR A 115 2.08 -8.85 -14.03
C THR A 115 3.17 -7.81 -13.82
N VAL A 116 3.30 -7.35 -12.58
CA VAL A 116 4.33 -6.40 -12.16
C VAL A 116 5.02 -6.97 -10.93
N LYS A 117 6.33 -7.14 -11.00
CA LYS A 117 7.19 -7.42 -9.86
C LYS A 117 7.74 -6.08 -9.36
N VAL A 118 7.67 -5.85 -8.05
CA VAL A 118 8.20 -4.66 -7.39
C VAL A 118 9.37 -5.06 -6.53
N ASP A 119 10.50 -4.36 -6.66
CA ASP A 119 11.58 -4.44 -5.69
C ASP A 119 11.24 -3.53 -4.50
N MET A 120 10.88 -4.14 -3.38
CA MET A 120 10.53 -3.43 -2.14
C MET A 120 11.77 -3.03 -1.33
N GLY A 121 12.97 -3.47 -1.74
CA GLY A 121 14.19 -3.31 -0.99
C GLY A 121 14.38 -4.40 0.09
N ILE A 122 15.27 -4.12 1.02
CA ILE A 122 15.60 -5.05 2.11
C ILE A 122 14.71 -4.74 3.31
N PRO A 123 13.92 -5.71 3.81
CA PRO A 123 13.13 -5.53 5.01
C PRO A 123 14.00 -5.12 6.20
N GLN A 124 13.55 -4.12 6.96
CA GLN A 124 14.23 -3.64 8.16
C GLN A 124 13.48 -4.12 9.39
N LEU A 125 14.20 -4.77 10.30
CA LEU A 125 13.64 -5.13 11.60
C LEU A 125 13.52 -3.85 12.46
N THR A 126 12.32 -3.57 12.96
CA THR A 126 12.00 -2.37 13.74
C THR A 126 11.60 -2.66 15.18
N SER A 127 11.71 -3.92 15.60
CA SER A 127 11.42 -4.39 16.96
C SER A 127 12.52 -5.31 17.50
N GLU A 128 12.50 -5.59 18.79
CA GLU A 128 13.16 -6.76 19.35
C GLU A 128 12.50 -8.07 18.85
N LEU A 129 13.15 -9.22 19.05
CA LEU A 129 12.68 -10.54 18.59
C LEU A 129 12.45 -11.51 19.75
N PRO A 130 11.22 -11.74 20.22
CA PRO A 130 9.99 -10.97 19.96
C PRO A 130 9.93 -9.70 20.84
N GLU A 131 9.26 -8.66 20.38
CA GLU A 131 8.91 -7.51 21.23
C GLU A 131 7.53 -7.76 21.88
N LYS A 132 7.36 -7.30 23.14
CA LYS A 132 6.11 -7.44 23.88
C LYS A 132 5.33 -6.12 23.85
N ILE A 133 4.04 -6.24 23.59
CA ILE A 133 3.10 -5.12 23.55
C ILE A 133 1.88 -5.47 24.41
N GLN A 134 1.22 -4.47 24.97
CA GLN A 134 -0.04 -4.65 25.69
C GLN A 134 -1.15 -3.88 24.99
N VAL A 135 -2.11 -4.59 24.41
CA VAL A 135 -3.27 -4.01 23.73
C VAL A 135 -4.54 -4.46 24.45
N ASP A 136 -5.39 -3.52 24.87
CA ASP A 136 -6.64 -3.79 25.61
C ASP A 136 -6.46 -4.72 26.82
N GLY A 137 -5.36 -4.52 27.54
CA GLY A 137 -5.02 -5.33 28.74
C GLY A 137 -4.43 -6.72 28.46
N LYS A 138 -4.35 -7.13 27.19
CA LYS A 138 -3.73 -8.40 26.77
C LYS A 138 -2.27 -8.17 26.39
N LYS A 139 -1.40 -9.03 26.90
CA LYS A 139 0.01 -9.05 26.50
C LYS A 139 0.17 -9.94 25.27
N LEU A 140 0.80 -9.41 24.24
CA LEU A 140 1.05 -10.04 22.97
C LEU A 140 2.53 -9.91 22.60
N GLU A 141 3.00 -10.80 21.75
CA GLU A 141 4.32 -10.71 21.14
C GLU A 141 4.16 -10.37 19.65
N PHE A 142 5.03 -9.51 19.14
CA PHE A 142 5.04 -9.17 17.73
C PHE A 142 6.46 -9.05 17.17
N THR A 143 6.55 -9.09 15.85
CA THR A 143 7.75 -8.75 15.09
C THR A 143 7.44 -7.52 14.24
N GLY A 144 8.18 -6.44 14.47
CA GLY A 144 8.06 -5.20 13.68
C GLY A 144 8.99 -5.24 12.48
N ILE A 145 8.46 -4.96 11.29
CA ILE A 145 9.22 -4.94 10.03
C ILE A 145 8.80 -3.72 9.23
N ASP A 146 9.78 -3.04 8.62
CA ASP A 146 9.57 -1.99 7.63
C ASP A 146 10.00 -2.48 6.25
N VAL A 147 9.10 -2.36 5.28
CA VAL A 147 9.34 -2.66 3.85
C VAL A 147 9.07 -1.43 2.96
N GLY A 148 9.17 -0.23 3.55
CA GLY A 148 8.81 1.06 2.98
C GLY A 148 7.49 1.60 3.55
N ASN A 149 6.86 0.82 4.40
CA ASN A 149 5.79 1.15 5.34
C ASN A 149 5.89 0.21 6.55
N PRO A 150 5.42 0.62 7.74
CA PRO A 150 5.56 -0.18 8.95
C PRO A 150 4.55 -1.33 9.02
N HIS A 151 5.02 -2.47 9.49
CA HIS A 151 4.24 -3.68 9.72
C HIS A 151 4.51 -4.25 11.10
N ALA A 152 3.48 -4.74 11.79
CA ALA A 152 3.55 -5.46 13.06
C ALA A 152 2.89 -6.84 12.92
N VAL A 153 3.69 -7.88 12.96
CA VAL A 153 3.26 -9.27 12.77
C VAL A 153 3.02 -9.92 14.14
N TYR A 154 1.77 -10.26 14.43
CA TYR A 154 1.29 -10.90 15.64
C TYR A 154 1.04 -12.38 15.40
N TYR A 155 1.60 -13.24 16.27
CA TYR A 155 1.37 -14.67 16.22
C TYR A 155 0.15 -15.02 17.05
N VAL A 156 -0.83 -15.71 16.44
CA VAL A 156 -2.08 -16.11 17.07
C VAL A 156 -2.41 -17.58 16.77
N ASP A 157 -3.18 -18.21 17.64
CA ASP A 157 -3.58 -19.62 17.47
C ASP A 157 -4.70 -19.77 16.43
N ASP A 158 -5.56 -18.77 16.29
CA ASP A 158 -6.70 -18.78 15.37
C ASP A 158 -6.95 -17.36 14.83
N VAL A 159 -6.75 -17.20 13.52
CA VAL A 159 -6.98 -15.91 12.84
C VAL A 159 -8.45 -15.70 12.48
N ASP A 160 -9.22 -16.77 12.30
CA ASP A 160 -10.61 -16.70 11.83
C ASP A 160 -11.57 -16.22 12.93
N SER A 161 -11.22 -16.49 14.20
CA SER A 161 -11.99 -16.04 15.36
C SER A 161 -11.83 -14.56 15.70
N LEU A 162 -10.89 -13.85 15.05
CA LEU A 162 -10.60 -12.45 15.33
C LEU A 162 -11.65 -11.52 14.66
N ASP A 163 -12.28 -10.68 15.48
CA ASP A 163 -13.10 -9.56 15.01
C ASP A 163 -12.20 -8.34 14.74
N LEU A 164 -11.59 -8.30 13.53
CA LEU A 164 -10.61 -7.28 13.19
C LEU A 164 -11.18 -5.87 13.12
N GLU A 165 -12.44 -5.71 12.75
CA GLU A 165 -13.10 -4.41 12.75
C GLU A 165 -13.15 -3.81 14.16
N LYS A 166 -13.32 -4.66 15.16
CA LYS A 166 -13.37 -4.27 16.56
C LYS A 166 -12.01 -4.05 17.19
N ILE A 167 -11.06 -4.97 16.97
CA ILE A 167 -9.76 -4.92 17.66
C ILE A 167 -8.71 -4.12 16.88
N GLY A 168 -8.78 -4.08 15.55
CA GLY A 168 -7.77 -3.49 14.66
C GLY A 168 -7.36 -2.07 15.03
N PRO A 169 -8.31 -1.15 15.30
CA PRO A 169 -7.96 0.22 15.65
C PRO A 169 -7.04 0.36 16.87
N ALA A 170 -7.18 -0.52 17.87
CA ALA A 170 -6.34 -0.50 19.07
C ALA A 170 -4.89 -0.95 18.77
N PHE A 171 -4.69 -1.77 17.75
CA PHE A 171 -3.36 -2.20 17.28
C PHE A 171 -2.74 -1.16 16.36
N GLU A 172 -3.49 -0.68 15.37
CA GLU A 172 -3.03 0.31 14.39
C GLU A 172 -2.59 1.62 15.04
N MET A 173 -3.36 2.11 16.01
CA MET A 173 -3.14 3.40 16.68
C MET A 173 -2.43 3.28 18.04
N HIS A 174 -1.80 2.14 18.31
CA HIS A 174 -1.09 1.96 19.59
C HIS A 174 0.07 2.95 19.72
N GLU A 175 0.34 3.44 20.94
CA GLU A 175 1.40 4.43 21.23
C GLU A 175 2.80 4.02 20.77
N ARG A 176 3.05 2.70 20.62
CA ARG A 176 4.29 2.14 20.06
C ARG A 176 4.48 2.52 18.57
N PHE A 177 3.42 2.90 17.88
CA PHE A 177 3.38 3.17 16.44
C PHE A 177 2.81 4.57 16.18
N PRO A 178 3.59 5.65 16.40
CA PRO A 178 3.08 7.03 16.27
C PRO A 178 2.60 7.38 14.86
N ASP A 179 3.18 6.74 13.84
CA ASP A 179 2.80 6.91 12.42
C ASP A 179 1.83 5.83 11.94
N ARG A 180 1.16 5.13 12.89
CA ARG A 180 0.33 3.94 12.64
C ARG A 180 1.15 2.75 12.14
N VAL A 181 0.50 1.58 12.00
CA VAL A 181 1.13 0.34 11.56
C VAL A 181 0.10 -0.56 10.89
N ASN A 182 0.52 -1.29 9.86
CA ASN A 182 -0.26 -2.42 9.36
C ASN A 182 -0.09 -3.58 10.34
N SER A 183 -1.21 -4.13 10.80
CA SER A 183 -1.22 -5.20 11.81
C SER A 183 -1.63 -6.52 11.18
N GLU A 184 -0.67 -7.43 11.02
CA GLU A 184 -0.86 -8.76 10.48
C GLU A 184 -1.02 -9.77 11.60
N PHE A 185 -2.13 -10.48 11.63
CA PHE A 185 -2.38 -11.60 12.54
C PHE A 185 -2.11 -12.90 11.78
N ILE A 186 -1.13 -13.67 12.23
CA ILE A 186 -0.71 -14.87 11.53
C ILE A 186 -0.80 -16.12 12.41
N ARG A 187 -1.17 -17.23 11.79
CA ARG A 187 -1.05 -18.57 12.32
C ARG A 187 -0.12 -19.38 11.44
N VAL A 188 0.94 -19.93 12.00
CA VAL A 188 1.85 -20.81 11.27
C VAL A 188 1.24 -22.21 11.26
N ILE A 189 0.90 -22.72 10.07
CA ILE A 189 0.37 -24.08 9.88
C ILE A 189 1.52 -25.08 9.82
N ASP A 190 2.51 -24.79 8.96
CA ASP A 190 3.73 -25.55 8.80
C ASP A 190 4.86 -24.69 8.20
N ARG A 191 6.00 -25.30 7.84
CA ARG A 191 7.15 -24.58 7.27
C ARG A 191 6.88 -23.87 5.92
N ARG A 192 5.79 -24.18 5.23
CA ARG A 192 5.45 -23.66 3.91
C ARG A 192 4.13 -22.92 3.87
N HIS A 193 3.33 -23.04 4.92
CA HIS A 193 1.98 -22.49 4.94
C HIS A 193 1.77 -21.68 6.21
N LEU A 194 1.22 -20.51 6.02
CA LEU A 194 0.67 -19.68 7.10
C LEU A 194 -0.71 -19.19 6.68
N GLN A 195 -1.53 -18.90 7.66
CA GLN A 195 -2.81 -18.23 7.51
C GLN A 195 -2.66 -16.82 8.06
N MET A 196 -3.18 -15.82 7.38
CA MET A 196 -3.01 -14.42 7.74
C MET A 196 -4.30 -13.65 7.51
N ARG A 197 -4.56 -12.70 8.41
CA ARG A 197 -5.53 -11.61 8.25
C ARG A 197 -4.88 -10.29 8.64
N VAL A 198 -5.24 -9.21 7.93
CA VAL A 198 -4.75 -7.84 8.13
C VAL A 198 -5.91 -6.92 8.45
#